data_2f788f2f679d2ffd69d70678798558f5
#
_entry.id   2f788f2f679d2ffd69d70678798558f5
#
_cell.length_a   1.000
_cell.length_b   1.000
_cell.length_c   1.000
_cell.angle_alpha   90.00
_cell.angle_beta   90.00
_cell.angle_gamma   90.00
#
_symmetry.space_group_name_H-M   'P 1'
#
loop_
_entity.id
_entity.type
_entity.pdbx_description
1 polymer ?
#
loop_
_entity_poly.entity_id
_entity_poly.type
_entity_poly.pdbx_seq_one_letter_code
_entity_poly.pdbx_strand_id
1 'polypeptide(L)'
;MTEKTSIHIIGVEPEGVNPSRAPLSDYLSKTALVIGGKRHLEPLREVLGKEVEFLGITSNIPEVVARLLRFAEESKPDKNAIVLATGDPLYYGIGAPIAAALPAGSFSVHPATTLVQRSFALLGEPWEKVSVGSLHSKKESPKLHPGRWAFYTGGSAGVREVCTLVLEKGFGIRKMALLEEIGMAGERVRHFEKVETIGILPDDVKALNMVVMTIEEGSGNEK
;
A
#
# COMPACT_ATOMS: atom_id res chain seq x y z
N MET A 1 -9.97 -9.80 -32.74
CA MET A 1 -9.49 -8.44 -32.44
C MET A 1 -9.22 -8.42 -30.95
N THR A 2 -7.96 -8.32 -30.55
CA THR A 2 -7.60 -8.16 -29.14
C THR A 2 -8.14 -6.81 -28.69
N GLU A 3 -9.09 -6.79 -27.74
CA GLU A 3 -9.53 -5.57 -27.08
C GLU A 3 -8.33 -4.85 -26.52
N LYS A 4 -8.13 -3.62 -26.96
CA LYS A 4 -6.98 -2.82 -26.56
C LYS A 4 -7.20 -2.38 -25.12
N THR A 5 -6.39 -2.88 -24.21
CA THR A 5 -6.38 -2.46 -22.80
C THR A 5 -6.33 -0.94 -22.71
N SER A 6 -7.32 -0.35 -22.06
CA SER A 6 -7.45 1.11 -21.91
C SER A 6 -7.31 1.60 -20.47
N ILE A 7 -7.23 0.68 -19.51
CA ILE A 7 -7.08 0.98 -18.09
C ILE A 7 -5.72 0.44 -17.63
N HIS A 8 -4.89 1.30 -17.05
CA HIS A 8 -3.57 0.96 -16.54
C HIS A 8 -3.50 1.23 -15.03
N ILE A 9 -3.33 0.17 -14.25
CA ILE A 9 -3.16 0.26 -12.80
C ILE A 9 -1.67 0.25 -12.54
N ILE A 10 -1.12 1.40 -12.15
CA ILE A 10 0.32 1.62 -12.08
C ILE A 10 0.75 1.80 -10.62
N GLY A 11 1.66 0.93 -10.20
CA GLY A 11 2.38 1.07 -8.95
C GLY A 11 3.31 2.27 -8.97
N VAL A 12 3.33 3.00 -7.88
CA VAL A 12 4.18 4.17 -7.69
C VAL A 12 5.16 3.87 -6.56
N GLU A 13 6.42 4.21 -6.76
CA GLU A 13 7.43 4.08 -5.72
C GLU A 13 7.07 4.96 -4.50
N PRO A 14 7.50 4.57 -3.28
CA PRO A 14 7.22 5.35 -2.08
C PRO A 14 7.66 6.82 -2.14
N GLU A 15 8.72 7.09 -2.89
CA GLU A 15 9.27 8.44 -3.14
C GLU A 15 8.27 9.35 -3.86
N GLY A 16 7.31 8.79 -4.58
CA GLY A 16 6.27 9.54 -5.27
C GLY A 16 6.18 9.29 -6.77
N VAL A 17 5.35 10.07 -7.42
CA VAL A 17 5.10 9.99 -8.86
C VAL A 17 6.20 10.72 -9.64
N ASN A 18 6.80 10.01 -10.58
CA ASN A 18 7.69 10.60 -11.59
C ASN A 18 7.03 10.46 -12.99
N PRO A 19 6.49 11.55 -13.57
CA PRO A 19 5.82 11.51 -14.86
C PRO A 19 6.71 11.08 -16.03
N SER A 20 8.03 11.22 -15.90
CA SER A 20 9.00 10.86 -16.94
C SER A 20 9.45 9.41 -16.88
N ARG A 21 9.02 8.64 -15.88
CA ARG A 21 9.44 7.25 -15.68
C ARG A 21 8.41 6.27 -16.24
N ALA A 22 8.88 5.28 -17.02
CA ALA A 22 8.05 4.15 -17.44
C ALA A 22 7.59 3.31 -16.23
N PRO A 23 6.41 2.67 -16.28
CA PRO A 23 5.49 2.66 -17.42
C PRO A 23 4.55 3.90 -17.51
N LEU A 24 4.58 4.81 -16.54
CA LEU A 24 3.66 5.94 -16.49
C LEU A 24 3.83 6.86 -17.72
N SER A 25 5.07 7.21 -18.06
CA SER A 25 5.39 8.06 -19.24
C SER A 25 4.79 7.54 -20.54
N ASP A 26 4.67 6.22 -20.68
CA ASP A 26 4.21 5.58 -21.92
C ASP A 26 2.73 5.82 -22.21
N TYR A 27 1.97 6.17 -21.16
CA TYR A 27 0.51 6.33 -21.24
C TYR A 27 0.03 7.78 -21.16
N LEU A 28 0.83 8.71 -20.63
CA LEU A 28 0.38 10.09 -20.32
C LEU A 28 -0.20 10.84 -21.53
N SER A 29 0.38 10.70 -22.71
CA SER A 29 -0.06 11.44 -23.91
C SER A 29 -1.50 11.14 -24.35
N LYS A 30 -2.03 9.98 -23.94
CA LYS A 30 -3.39 9.52 -24.28
C LYS A 30 -4.31 9.48 -23.06
N THR A 31 -3.87 9.96 -21.92
CA THR A 31 -4.63 9.90 -20.67
C THR A 31 -5.81 10.85 -20.71
N ALA A 32 -7.00 10.34 -20.39
CA ALA A 32 -8.22 11.11 -20.20
C ALA A 32 -8.74 11.09 -18.77
N LEU A 33 -8.33 10.08 -17.97
CA LEU A 33 -8.74 9.90 -16.60
C LEU A 33 -7.54 9.48 -15.74
N VAL A 34 -7.31 10.18 -14.62
CA VAL A 34 -6.32 9.79 -13.60
C VAL A 34 -7.01 9.62 -12.26
N ILE A 35 -6.78 8.46 -11.65
CA ILE A 35 -7.32 8.10 -10.34
C ILE A 35 -6.16 7.84 -9.39
N GLY A 36 -6.19 8.41 -8.17
CA GLY A 36 -5.12 8.19 -7.21
C GLY A 36 -5.32 8.96 -5.91
N GLY A 37 -4.48 8.69 -4.92
CA GLY A 37 -4.41 9.51 -3.71
C GLY A 37 -3.92 10.93 -4.03
N LYS A 38 -4.25 11.91 -3.18
CA LYS A 38 -3.89 13.33 -3.38
C LYS A 38 -2.42 13.52 -3.79
N ARG A 39 -1.48 12.92 -3.05
CA ARG A 39 -0.03 13.03 -3.32
C ARG A 39 0.41 12.47 -4.67
N HIS A 40 -0.37 11.54 -5.25
CA HIS A 40 -0.09 10.98 -6.58
C HIS A 40 -0.65 11.86 -7.69
N LEU A 41 -1.77 12.55 -7.43
CA LEU A 41 -2.43 13.38 -8.43
C LEU A 41 -1.76 14.74 -8.62
N GLU A 42 -1.23 15.35 -7.55
CA GLU A 42 -0.65 16.69 -7.59
C GLU A 42 0.45 16.84 -8.65
N PRO A 43 1.48 15.97 -8.74
CA PRO A 43 2.51 16.10 -9.77
C PRO A 43 1.98 15.94 -11.21
N LEU A 44 0.90 15.16 -11.39
CA LEU A 44 0.31 14.97 -12.71
C LEU A 44 -0.59 16.12 -13.15
N ARG A 45 -1.19 16.86 -12.22
CA ARG A 45 -1.96 18.07 -12.54
C ARG A 45 -1.11 19.18 -13.16
N GLU A 46 0.18 19.19 -12.87
CA GLU A 46 1.13 20.18 -13.41
C GLU A 46 1.53 19.84 -14.86
N VAL A 47 1.49 18.56 -15.26
CA VAL A 47 1.97 18.11 -16.57
C VAL A 47 0.86 17.72 -17.53
N LEU A 48 -0.35 17.43 -17.03
CA LEU A 48 -1.50 17.06 -17.86
C LEU A 48 -2.43 18.26 -18.09
N GLY A 49 -3.06 18.30 -19.25
CA GLY A 49 -3.99 19.36 -19.64
C GLY A 49 -5.28 19.39 -18.80
N LYS A 50 -6.02 20.51 -18.91
CA LYS A 50 -7.26 20.72 -18.16
C LYS A 50 -8.42 19.78 -18.60
N GLU A 51 -8.27 19.15 -19.75
CA GLU A 51 -9.21 18.18 -20.30
C GLU A 51 -9.13 16.80 -19.64
N VAL A 52 -8.09 16.54 -18.84
CA VAL A 52 -7.93 15.28 -18.10
C VAL A 52 -8.75 15.32 -16.83
N GLU A 53 -9.58 14.31 -16.64
CA GLU A 53 -10.36 14.12 -15.42
C GLU A 53 -9.48 13.57 -14.31
N PHE A 54 -9.60 14.10 -13.09
CA PHE A 54 -8.89 13.63 -11.92
C PHE A 54 -9.87 13.21 -10.82
N LEU A 55 -9.80 11.93 -10.41
CA LEU A 55 -10.60 11.39 -9.32
C LEU A 55 -9.72 10.99 -8.13
N GLY A 56 -9.96 11.61 -6.99
CA GLY A 56 -9.22 11.31 -5.75
C GLY A 56 -9.70 10.01 -5.10
N ILE A 57 -8.74 9.18 -4.66
CA ILE A 57 -9.02 8.00 -3.83
C ILE A 57 -9.03 8.41 -2.36
N THR A 58 -10.12 8.08 -1.68
CA THR A 58 -10.27 8.17 -0.23
C THR A 58 -10.85 6.85 0.29
N SER A 59 -12.06 6.85 0.84
CA SER A 59 -12.83 5.65 1.17
C SER A 59 -13.87 5.28 0.09
N ASN A 60 -13.80 5.90 -1.08
CA ASN A 60 -14.78 5.86 -2.16
C ASN A 60 -14.52 4.77 -3.22
N ILE A 61 -14.04 3.61 -2.82
CA ILE A 61 -13.70 2.50 -3.75
C ILE A 61 -14.85 2.13 -4.70
N PRO A 62 -16.13 2.04 -4.25
CA PRO A 62 -17.23 1.74 -5.16
C PRO A 62 -17.41 2.79 -6.26
N GLU A 63 -17.21 4.08 -5.96
CA GLU A 63 -17.26 5.17 -6.92
C GLU A 63 -16.14 5.06 -7.96
N VAL A 64 -14.92 4.75 -7.51
CA VAL A 64 -13.76 4.52 -8.38
C VAL A 64 -14.04 3.38 -9.37
N VAL A 65 -14.54 2.24 -8.87
CA VAL A 65 -14.89 1.10 -9.71
C VAL A 65 -15.99 1.46 -10.71
N ALA A 66 -17.06 2.13 -10.28
CA ALA A 66 -18.14 2.56 -11.14
C ALA A 66 -17.65 3.54 -12.24
N ARG A 67 -16.69 4.44 -11.90
CA ARG A 67 -16.11 5.36 -12.89
C ARG A 67 -15.26 4.64 -13.92
N LEU A 68 -14.50 3.62 -13.51
CA LEU A 68 -13.68 2.80 -14.42
C LEU A 68 -14.54 1.93 -15.35
N LEU A 69 -15.63 1.34 -14.85
CA LEU A 69 -16.57 0.58 -15.67
C LEU A 69 -17.19 1.48 -16.75
N ARG A 70 -17.68 2.67 -16.39
CA ARG A 70 -18.18 3.65 -17.36
C ARG A 70 -17.11 4.06 -18.38
N PHE A 71 -15.86 4.28 -17.92
CA PHE A 71 -14.75 4.60 -18.82
C PHE A 71 -14.51 3.50 -19.85
N ALA A 72 -14.60 2.23 -19.45
CA ALA A 72 -14.46 1.07 -20.34
C ALA A 72 -15.59 1.01 -21.37
N GLU A 73 -16.83 1.37 -20.98
CA GLU A 73 -18.00 1.44 -21.87
C GLU A 73 -17.95 2.62 -22.84
N GLU A 74 -17.50 3.80 -22.39
CA GLU A 74 -17.37 5.03 -23.18
C GLU A 74 -16.27 4.92 -24.25
N SER A 75 -15.53 3.84 -24.27
CA SER A 75 -14.31 3.53 -24.99
C SER A 75 -14.06 4.39 -26.25
N LYS A 76 -13.28 5.45 -26.06
CA LYS A 76 -12.64 6.16 -27.17
C LYS A 76 -11.35 5.42 -27.53
N PRO A 77 -11.17 4.93 -28.77
CA PRO A 77 -10.11 3.98 -29.15
C PRO A 77 -8.67 4.44 -28.85
N ASP A 78 -8.47 5.72 -28.51
CA ASP A 78 -7.15 6.31 -28.28
C ASP A 78 -7.00 6.97 -26.90
N LYS A 79 -7.85 6.65 -25.92
CA LYS A 79 -7.78 7.22 -24.58
C LYS A 79 -7.52 6.16 -23.53
N ASN A 80 -6.73 6.53 -22.52
CA ASN A 80 -6.37 5.70 -21.38
C ASN A 80 -6.95 6.26 -20.08
N ALA A 81 -7.26 5.36 -19.14
CA ALA A 81 -7.39 5.67 -17.73
C ALA A 81 -6.18 5.16 -16.98
N ILE A 82 -5.65 5.94 -16.06
CA ILE A 82 -4.53 5.58 -15.17
C ILE A 82 -5.03 5.55 -13.74
N VAL A 83 -4.75 4.46 -13.04
CA VAL A 83 -4.97 4.33 -11.59
C VAL A 83 -3.63 4.21 -10.90
N LEU A 84 -3.35 5.08 -9.94
CA LEU A 84 -2.08 5.13 -9.21
C LEU A 84 -2.23 4.56 -7.80
N ALA A 85 -1.35 3.64 -7.44
CA ALA A 85 -1.27 3.06 -6.11
C ALA A 85 0.19 2.98 -5.65
N THR A 86 0.47 3.15 -4.36
CA THR A 86 1.84 2.97 -3.84
C THR A 86 2.23 1.49 -3.86
N GLY A 87 3.42 1.17 -4.34
CA GLY A 87 3.94 -0.19 -4.39
C GLY A 87 3.23 -1.07 -5.42
N ASP A 88 3.02 -2.35 -5.10
CA ASP A 88 2.25 -3.25 -5.95
C ASP A 88 0.75 -3.02 -5.74
N PRO A 89 0.01 -2.62 -6.78
CA PRO A 89 -1.43 -2.36 -6.69
C PRO A 89 -2.26 -3.56 -6.23
N LEU A 90 -1.79 -4.79 -6.49
CA LEU A 90 -2.49 -6.03 -6.09
C LEU A 90 -2.13 -6.50 -4.68
N TYR A 91 -1.11 -5.92 -4.07
CA TYR A 91 -0.65 -6.32 -2.75
C TYR A 91 -1.14 -5.36 -1.66
N TYR A 92 -2.25 -5.68 -1.01
CA TYR A 92 -2.95 -4.82 -0.04
C TYR A 92 -3.36 -3.44 -0.60
N GLY A 93 -3.44 -3.32 -1.93
CA GLY A 93 -3.72 -2.08 -2.64
C GLY A 93 -5.10 -2.03 -3.29
N ILE A 94 -5.41 -0.88 -3.89
CA ILE A 94 -6.67 -0.63 -4.60
C ILE A 94 -6.84 -1.50 -5.85
N GLY A 95 -5.76 -2.06 -6.39
CA GLY A 95 -5.82 -2.91 -7.58
C GLY A 95 -6.66 -4.16 -7.39
N ALA A 96 -6.67 -4.76 -6.19
CA ALA A 96 -7.43 -5.97 -5.92
C ALA A 96 -8.95 -5.80 -6.12
N PRO A 97 -9.63 -4.80 -5.50
CA PRO A 97 -11.06 -4.56 -5.76
C PRO A 97 -11.34 -4.13 -7.21
N ILE A 98 -10.44 -3.42 -7.87
CA ILE A 98 -10.58 -3.03 -9.28
C ILE A 98 -10.49 -4.27 -10.17
N ALA A 99 -9.46 -5.12 -9.98
CA ALA A 99 -9.27 -6.34 -10.76
C ALA A 99 -10.44 -7.33 -10.59
N ALA A 100 -11.07 -7.37 -9.41
CA ALA A 100 -12.24 -8.21 -9.17
C ALA A 100 -13.51 -7.68 -9.88
N ALA A 101 -13.59 -6.40 -10.20
CA ALA A 101 -14.78 -5.77 -10.76
C ALA A 101 -14.71 -5.58 -12.27
N LEU A 102 -13.52 -5.45 -12.85
CA LEU A 102 -13.34 -5.21 -14.27
C LEU A 102 -13.25 -6.52 -15.07
N PRO A 103 -13.73 -6.56 -16.34
CA PRO A 103 -13.56 -7.72 -17.20
C PRO A 103 -12.08 -8.07 -17.41
N ALA A 104 -11.77 -9.36 -17.46
CA ALA A 104 -10.42 -9.82 -17.77
C ALA A 104 -9.97 -9.28 -19.16
N GLY A 105 -8.74 -8.76 -19.24
CA GLY A 105 -8.18 -8.19 -20.46
C GLY A 105 -8.52 -6.71 -20.70
N SER A 106 -9.43 -6.10 -19.93
CA SER A 106 -9.74 -4.67 -20.05
C SER A 106 -8.73 -3.75 -19.36
N PHE A 107 -7.85 -4.30 -18.53
CA PHE A 107 -6.85 -3.55 -17.78
C PHE A 107 -5.50 -4.24 -17.78
N SER A 108 -4.45 -3.49 -17.48
CA SER A 108 -3.10 -3.98 -17.16
C SER A 108 -2.66 -3.51 -15.79
N VAL A 109 -1.80 -4.30 -15.14
CA VAL A 109 -1.21 -3.95 -13.84
C VAL A 109 0.30 -3.86 -13.98
N HIS A 110 0.86 -2.78 -13.49
CA HIS A 110 2.30 -2.50 -13.49
C HIS A 110 2.74 -2.32 -12.03
N PRO A 111 3.37 -3.32 -11.40
CA PRO A 111 3.79 -3.21 -10.01
C PRO A 111 5.00 -2.28 -9.84
N ALA A 112 5.12 -1.68 -8.67
CA ALA A 112 6.33 -1.05 -8.16
C ALA A 112 6.79 -1.77 -6.90
N THR A 113 7.94 -1.35 -6.35
CA THR A 113 8.50 -1.91 -5.12
C THR A 113 7.52 -1.73 -3.96
N THR A 114 7.17 -2.81 -3.30
CA THR A 114 6.25 -2.77 -2.14
C THR A 114 6.93 -2.12 -0.92
N LEU A 115 6.12 -1.56 -0.01
CA LEU A 115 6.65 -1.07 1.27
C LEU A 115 7.30 -2.19 2.10
N VAL A 116 6.84 -3.44 1.97
CA VAL A 116 7.48 -4.60 2.62
C VAL A 116 8.91 -4.77 2.09
N GLN A 117 9.10 -4.82 0.77
CA GLN A 117 10.42 -4.94 0.17
C GLN A 117 11.34 -3.78 0.59
N ARG A 118 10.84 -2.54 0.56
CA ARG A 118 11.61 -1.37 1.00
C ARG A 118 11.96 -1.43 2.49
N SER A 119 11.03 -1.87 3.34
CA SER A 119 11.29 -2.05 4.78
C SER A 119 12.45 -3.00 5.03
N PHE A 120 12.45 -4.16 4.38
CA PHE A 120 13.51 -5.14 4.55
C PHE A 120 14.84 -4.71 3.93
N ALA A 121 14.83 -3.96 2.83
CA ALA A 121 16.03 -3.33 2.28
C ALA A 121 16.63 -2.31 3.27
N LEU A 122 15.81 -1.47 3.92
CA LEU A 122 16.26 -0.53 4.96
C LEU A 122 16.82 -1.23 6.20
N LEU A 123 16.25 -2.38 6.57
CA LEU A 123 16.73 -3.18 7.69
C LEU A 123 17.97 -4.02 7.35
N GLY A 124 18.34 -4.16 6.07
CA GLY A 124 19.42 -5.02 5.63
C GLY A 124 19.15 -6.51 5.88
N GLU A 125 17.88 -6.94 5.81
CA GLU A 125 17.45 -8.27 6.19
C GLU A 125 16.67 -8.97 5.08
N PRO A 126 16.79 -10.31 4.95
CA PRO A 126 16.00 -11.09 4.00
C PRO A 126 14.52 -11.16 4.43
N TRP A 127 13.61 -11.32 3.45
CA TRP A 127 12.16 -11.30 3.69
C TRP A 127 11.39 -12.53 3.16
N GLU A 128 12.09 -13.57 2.68
CA GLU A 128 11.47 -14.77 2.10
C GLU A 128 10.54 -15.53 3.06
N LYS A 129 10.80 -15.41 4.38
CA LYS A 129 10.03 -16.11 5.42
C LYS A 129 9.22 -15.14 6.28
N VAL A 130 8.77 -14.05 5.71
CA VAL A 130 8.00 -13.02 6.41
C VAL A 130 6.52 -13.19 6.14
N SER A 131 5.74 -13.28 7.20
CA SER A 131 4.29 -13.16 7.11
C SER A 131 3.90 -11.70 7.04
N VAL A 132 2.89 -11.37 6.25
CA VAL A 132 2.44 -9.99 6.08
C VAL A 132 0.99 -9.86 6.52
N GLY A 133 0.70 -8.80 7.27
CA GLY A 133 -0.64 -8.44 7.71
C GLY A 133 -0.98 -6.99 7.39
N SER A 134 -2.27 -6.69 7.35
CA SER A 134 -2.77 -5.33 7.22
C SER A 134 -3.94 -5.11 8.17
N LEU A 135 -3.89 -4.01 8.93
CA LEU A 135 -5.00 -3.58 9.76
C LEU A 135 -5.95 -2.61 9.05
N HIS A 136 -5.61 -2.22 7.81
CA HIS A 136 -6.47 -1.33 7.02
C HIS A 136 -7.78 -1.98 6.57
N SER A 137 -7.81 -3.31 6.41
CA SER A 137 -9.04 -4.03 6.08
C SER A 137 -9.61 -4.65 7.34
N LYS A 138 -10.76 -4.14 7.81
CA LYS A 138 -11.49 -4.65 8.98
C LYS A 138 -12.09 -6.06 8.77
N LYS A 139 -11.77 -6.76 7.69
CA LYS A 139 -12.47 -8.00 7.33
C LYS A 139 -12.05 -9.21 8.15
N GLU A 140 -10.77 -9.36 8.45
CA GLU A 140 -10.27 -10.47 9.29
C GLU A 140 -8.95 -10.07 9.98
N SER A 141 -8.83 -10.39 11.26
CA SER A 141 -7.55 -10.30 11.96
C SER A 141 -6.58 -11.36 11.43
N PRO A 142 -5.29 -11.05 11.23
CA PRO A 142 -4.32 -12.02 10.77
C PRO A 142 -4.20 -13.20 11.76
N LYS A 143 -4.07 -14.42 11.22
CA LYS A 143 -3.81 -15.61 12.03
C LYS A 143 -2.36 -15.61 12.47
N LEU A 144 -2.11 -15.02 13.64
CA LEU A 144 -0.75 -14.87 14.18
C LEU A 144 -0.12 -16.23 14.50
N HIS A 145 1.18 -16.30 14.32
CA HIS A 145 2.05 -17.41 14.69
C HIS A 145 3.46 -16.88 14.98
N PRO A 146 4.30 -17.60 15.71
CA PRO A 146 5.70 -17.23 15.92
C PRO A 146 6.45 -17.09 14.60
N GLY A 147 7.37 -16.14 14.53
CA GLY A 147 8.15 -15.84 13.35
C GLY A 147 8.21 -14.34 13.02
N ARG A 148 8.63 -14.03 11.80
CA ARG A 148 8.74 -12.64 11.35
C ARG A 148 7.48 -12.18 10.67
N TRP A 149 7.08 -10.97 11.01
CA TRP A 149 5.89 -10.32 10.49
C TRP A 149 6.19 -8.89 10.04
N ALA A 150 5.54 -8.48 8.95
CA ALA A 150 5.45 -7.10 8.53
C ALA A 150 3.98 -6.68 8.49
N PHE A 151 3.65 -5.55 9.11
CA PHE A 151 2.28 -5.04 9.17
C PHE A 151 2.16 -3.68 8.52
N TYR A 152 1.20 -3.55 7.60
CA TYR A 152 0.71 -2.26 7.16
C TYR A 152 -0.14 -1.66 8.28
N THR A 153 0.34 -0.56 8.83
CA THR A 153 -0.29 0.18 9.91
C THR A 153 -0.62 1.59 9.45
N GLY A 154 -1.30 2.36 10.24
CA GLY A 154 -1.61 3.77 9.95
C GLY A 154 -1.60 4.58 11.23
N GLY A 155 -0.66 5.51 11.35
CA GLY A 155 -0.48 6.34 12.53
C GLY A 155 -0.15 5.56 13.80
N SER A 156 -0.08 6.25 14.94
CA SER A 156 0.21 5.65 16.24
C SER A 156 -0.86 4.64 16.68
N ALA A 157 -2.11 4.87 16.32
CA ALA A 157 -3.21 3.96 16.66
C ALA A 157 -3.00 2.56 16.06
N GLY A 158 -2.64 2.46 14.76
CA GLY A 158 -2.41 1.17 14.10
C GLY A 158 -1.19 0.42 14.65
N VAL A 159 -0.11 1.14 15.03
CA VAL A 159 1.04 0.52 15.68
C VAL A 159 0.67 -0.07 17.04
N ARG A 160 -0.09 0.69 17.85
CA ARG A 160 -0.59 0.21 19.14
C ARG A 160 -1.53 -0.99 19.00
N GLU A 161 -2.43 -0.94 18.02
CA GLU A 161 -3.39 -2.01 17.72
C GLU A 161 -2.67 -3.32 17.35
N VAL A 162 -1.64 -3.28 16.50
CA VAL A 162 -0.84 -4.46 16.18
C VAL A 162 -0.15 -5.04 17.41
N CYS A 163 0.51 -4.21 18.21
CA CYS A 163 1.19 -4.69 19.42
C CYS A 163 0.19 -5.29 20.42
N THR A 164 -0.95 -4.62 20.63
CA THR A 164 -2.03 -5.13 21.49
C THR A 164 -2.55 -6.47 20.98
N LEU A 165 -2.83 -6.59 19.68
CA LEU A 165 -3.31 -7.83 19.07
C LEU A 165 -2.33 -9.01 19.34
N VAL A 166 -1.03 -8.79 19.17
CA VAL A 166 -0.02 -9.83 19.41
C VAL A 166 0.00 -10.25 20.88
N LEU A 167 0.04 -9.29 21.80
CA LEU A 167 0.10 -9.55 23.23
C LEU A 167 -1.19 -10.20 23.76
N GLU A 168 -2.36 -9.74 23.35
CA GLU A 168 -3.66 -10.31 23.76
C GLU A 168 -3.87 -11.75 23.25
N LYS A 169 -3.23 -12.12 22.13
CA LYS A 169 -3.23 -13.49 21.63
C LYS A 169 -2.25 -14.40 22.39
N GLY A 170 -1.57 -13.89 23.39
CA GLY A 170 -0.64 -14.65 24.23
C GLY A 170 0.74 -14.83 23.62
N PHE A 171 1.09 -14.07 22.58
CA PHE A 171 2.43 -14.07 22.01
C PHE A 171 3.32 -12.99 22.64
N GLY A 172 4.65 -13.16 22.52
CA GLY A 172 5.65 -12.14 22.85
C GLY A 172 6.15 -11.39 21.61
N ILE A 173 6.63 -10.17 21.79
CA ILE A 173 7.32 -9.39 20.75
C ILE A 173 8.78 -9.25 21.15
N ARG A 174 9.64 -10.06 20.53
CA ARG A 174 11.08 -10.09 20.84
C ARG A 174 11.83 -8.88 20.28
N LYS A 175 11.49 -8.48 19.06
CA LYS A 175 12.07 -7.33 18.35
C LYS A 175 11.00 -6.66 17.52
N MET A 176 11.09 -5.35 17.41
CA MET A 176 10.22 -4.58 16.53
C MET A 176 11.02 -3.43 15.89
N ALA A 177 10.81 -3.20 14.62
CA ALA A 177 11.20 -2.00 13.91
C ALA A 177 9.95 -1.26 13.46
N LEU A 178 9.86 0.03 13.79
CA LEU A 178 8.86 0.96 13.28
C LEU A 178 9.50 1.79 12.19
N LEU A 179 9.01 1.64 10.96
CA LEU A 179 9.51 2.32 9.78
C LEU A 179 8.47 3.35 9.32
N GLU A 180 8.88 4.60 9.23
CA GLU A 180 8.00 5.74 9.00
C GLU A 180 8.43 6.51 7.77
N GLU A 181 7.46 7.00 7.00
CA GLU A 181 7.64 7.82 5.79
C GLU A 181 8.69 7.24 4.83
N ILE A 182 8.67 5.91 4.64
CA ILE A 182 9.62 5.18 3.80
C ILE A 182 9.69 5.81 2.40
N GLY A 183 10.91 6.13 1.95
CA GLY A 183 11.18 6.78 0.68
C GLY A 183 10.87 8.29 0.64
N MET A 184 10.50 8.90 1.76
CA MET A 184 10.20 10.33 1.87
C MET A 184 11.30 11.07 2.65
N ALA A 185 11.30 12.41 2.59
CA ALA A 185 12.27 13.24 3.32
C ALA A 185 12.27 13.02 4.85
N GLY A 186 11.15 12.54 5.40
CA GLY A 186 11.01 12.23 6.83
C GLY A 186 11.23 10.77 7.17
N GLU A 187 11.86 9.96 6.29
CA GLU A 187 12.14 8.55 6.54
C GLU A 187 12.86 8.34 7.87
N ARG A 188 12.30 7.45 8.69
CA ARG A 188 12.86 7.16 10.02
C ARG A 188 12.63 5.70 10.35
N VAL A 189 13.64 5.06 10.94
CA VAL A 189 13.56 3.69 11.48
C VAL A 189 13.84 3.74 12.97
N ARG A 190 12.96 3.19 13.79
CA ARG A 190 13.11 3.06 15.25
C ARG A 190 13.05 1.60 15.64
N HIS A 191 14.00 1.16 16.46
CA HIS A 191 14.13 -0.20 16.94
C HIS A 191 13.70 -0.34 18.39
N PHE A 192 13.00 -1.43 18.70
CA PHE A 192 12.55 -1.78 20.02
C PHE A 192 12.93 -3.23 20.29
N GLU A 193 13.64 -3.46 21.39
CA GLU A 193 13.92 -4.79 21.89
C GLU A 193 12.85 -5.13 22.94
N LYS A 194 12.30 -6.34 22.87
CA LYS A 194 11.36 -6.91 23.84
C LYS A 194 10.20 -5.98 24.23
N VAL A 195 9.20 -5.88 23.36
CA VAL A 195 8.01 -5.07 23.61
C VAL A 195 7.04 -5.85 24.51
N GLU A 196 7.08 -5.56 25.80
CA GLU A 196 6.21 -6.18 26.81
C GLU A 196 4.92 -5.40 27.05
N THR A 197 4.95 -4.11 26.83
CA THR A 197 3.80 -3.21 26.99
C THR A 197 3.75 -2.17 25.88
N ILE A 198 2.53 -1.73 25.54
CA ILE A 198 2.34 -0.66 24.55
C ILE A 198 2.80 0.72 25.04
N GLY A 199 3.05 0.86 26.33
CA GLY A 199 3.51 2.13 26.94
C GLY A 199 4.89 2.60 26.48
N ILE A 200 5.73 1.71 25.93
CA ILE A 200 7.03 2.06 25.37
C ILE A 200 6.96 2.67 23.96
N LEU A 201 5.80 2.59 23.32
CA LEU A 201 5.62 3.11 21.97
C LEU A 201 5.54 4.64 22.00
N PRO A 202 6.24 5.32 21.09
CA PRO A 202 6.25 6.77 21.05
C PRO A 202 4.89 7.35 20.63
N ASP A 203 4.62 8.57 21.06
CA ASP A 203 3.39 9.30 20.67
C ASP A 203 3.53 10.02 19.32
N ASP A 204 4.77 10.32 18.91
CA ASP A 204 5.10 11.06 17.68
C ASP A 204 5.18 10.19 16.42
N VAL A 205 4.37 9.13 16.34
CA VAL A 205 4.34 8.22 15.19
C VAL A 205 3.73 8.92 13.97
N LYS A 206 4.46 8.88 12.85
CA LYS A 206 3.98 9.42 11.57
C LYS A 206 2.82 8.61 11.00
N ALA A 207 1.95 9.26 10.22
CA ALA A 207 0.76 8.64 9.67
C ALA A 207 1.07 7.48 8.70
N LEU A 208 2.12 7.64 7.89
CA LEU A 208 2.57 6.61 6.95
C LEU A 208 3.65 5.77 7.63
N ASN A 209 3.31 4.56 8.03
CA ASN A 209 4.25 3.69 8.71
C ASN A 209 3.99 2.21 8.44
N MET A 210 5.02 1.41 8.72
CA MET A 210 4.99 -0.05 8.79
C MET A 210 5.67 -0.53 10.06
N VAL A 211 5.23 -1.67 10.55
CA VAL A 211 5.88 -2.37 11.65
C VAL A 211 6.44 -3.70 11.15
N VAL A 212 7.71 -3.94 11.39
CA VAL A 212 8.35 -5.26 11.22
C VAL A 212 8.68 -5.80 12.59
N MET A 213 8.22 -7.00 12.93
CA MET A 213 8.45 -7.57 14.25
C MET A 213 8.78 -9.07 14.21
N THR A 214 9.45 -9.54 15.25
CA THR A 214 9.63 -10.96 15.52
C THR A 214 8.69 -11.33 16.66
N ILE A 215 7.71 -12.16 16.34
CA ILE A 215 6.75 -12.75 17.29
C ILE A 215 7.32 -14.06 17.80
N GLU A 216 7.25 -14.29 19.11
CA GLU A 216 7.64 -15.53 19.75
C GLU A 216 6.48 -16.12 20.56
N GLU A 217 6.58 -17.42 20.93
CA GLU A 217 5.65 -18.00 21.89
C GLU A 217 5.65 -17.16 23.16
N GLY A 218 4.49 -16.81 23.66
CA GLY A 218 4.38 -16.15 24.95
C GLY A 218 4.98 -17.06 26.02
N SER A 219 5.72 -16.48 26.94
CA SER A 219 6.16 -17.17 28.15
C SER A 219 4.88 -17.60 28.89
N GLY A 220 4.43 -18.83 28.65
CA GLY A 220 3.28 -19.40 29.34
C GLY A 220 3.47 -19.21 30.83
N ASN A 221 2.48 -18.69 31.53
CA ASN A 221 2.40 -18.87 32.97
C ASN A 221 2.47 -20.38 33.21
N GLU A 222 3.66 -20.88 33.55
CA GLU A 222 3.78 -22.14 34.26
C GLU A 222 2.92 -22.00 35.53
N LYS A 223 1.74 -22.61 35.48
CA LYS A 223 0.88 -22.81 36.65
C LYS A 223 1.35 -24.05 37.41
#